data_d0bf2afe3a3989c9a0ab04e6924d94c4
#
_entry.id   d0bf2afe3a3989c9a0ab04e6924d94c4
#
_cell.length_a   1.000
_cell.length_b   1.000
_cell.length_c   1.000
_cell.angle_alpha   90.00
_cell.angle_beta   90.00
_cell.angle_gamma   90.00
#
_symmetry.space_group_name_H-M   'P 1'
#
loop_
_entity.id
_entity.type
_entity.pdbx_description
1 polymer ?
#
loop_
_entity_poly.entity_id
_entity_poly.type
_entity_poly.pdbx_seq_one_letter_code
_entity_poly.pdbx_strand_id
1 'polypeptide(L)'
;MMAGSGDMMNKMILLSAQRNISDRFHFTGFLRGKQVYEMLKASDVYVMPSVSEPFGISPLEAMQVGVPSIISKQSGCAEILTNVIKTDYWDIDAMADAIYSIITYPAIYKQLREEGEREVNEIKWKYAGQKVIDIYHKVMHN
;
A
#
# COMPACT_ATOMS: atom_id res chain seq x y z
N MET A 1 2.45 -6.15 11.56
CA MET A 1 2.97 -4.89 12.13
C MET A 1 2.03 -3.75 11.74
N MET A 2 1.88 -2.74 12.59
CA MET A 2 1.12 -1.52 12.31
C MET A 2 2.04 -0.32 12.49
N ALA A 3 2.32 0.37 11.41
CA ALA A 3 3.17 1.57 11.39
C ALA A 3 2.33 2.83 11.36
N GLY A 4 2.79 3.85 12.05
CA GLY A 4 2.14 5.15 12.14
C GLY A 4 1.90 5.58 13.58
N SER A 5 1.38 6.77 13.73
CA SER A 5 0.98 7.36 15.01
C SER A 5 -0.28 8.18 14.81
N GLY A 6 -1.11 8.27 15.84
CA GLY A 6 -2.36 9.03 15.83
C GLY A 6 -3.16 8.82 17.11
N ASP A 7 -4.24 9.53 17.23
CA ASP A 7 -5.15 9.51 18.39
C ASP A 7 -5.81 8.14 18.62
N MET A 8 -5.93 7.33 17.56
CA MET A 8 -6.50 5.98 17.63
C MET A 8 -5.54 4.91 18.15
N MET A 9 -4.25 5.21 18.35
CA MET A 9 -3.22 4.22 18.74
C MET A 9 -3.62 3.43 20.00
N ASN A 10 -3.99 4.13 21.08
CA ASN A 10 -4.40 3.47 22.32
C ASN A 10 -5.62 2.57 22.14
N LYS A 11 -6.57 2.99 21.30
CA LYS A 11 -7.75 2.18 20.97
C LYS A 11 -7.38 0.91 20.23
N MET A 12 -6.41 0.98 19.32
CA MET A 12 -5.93 -0.19 18.56
C MET A 12 -5.17 -1.17 19.47
N ILE A 13 -4.36 -0.67 20.41
CA ILE A 13 -3.69 -1.51 21.41
C ILE A 13 -4.72 -2.24 22.28
N LEU A 14 -5.72 -1.54 22.79
CA LEU A 14 -6.79 -2.16 23.59
C LEU A 14 -7.58 -3.19 22.77
N LEU A 15 -7.89 -2.90 21.52
CA LEU A 15 -8.60 -3.81 20.64
C LEU A 15 -7.78 -5.09 20.38
N SER A 16 -6.47 -4.99 20.18
CA SER A 16 -5.60 -6.16 20.02
C SER A 16 -5.60 -7.05 21.27
N ALA A 17 -5.63 -6.44 22.46
CA ALA A 17 -5.75 -7.16 23.73
C ALA A 17 -7.11 -7.87 23.87
N GLN A 18 -8.20 -7.15 23.59
CA GLN A 18 -9.55 -7.72 23.61
C GLN A 18 -9.74 -8.88 22.65
N ARG A 19 -8.99 -8.87 21.54
CA ARG A 19 -9.00 -9.95 20.54
C ARG A 19 -7.98 -11.07 20.81
N ASN A 20 -7.25 -10.99 21.91
CA ASN A 20 -6.19 -11.95 22.30
C ASN A 20 -5.13 -12.15 21.21
N ILE A 21 -4.73 -11.06 20.53
CA ILE A 21 -3.70 -11.08 19.47
C ILE A 21 -2.54 -10.11 19.76
N SER A 22 -2.44 -9.57 20.97
CA SER A 22 -1.41 -8.57 21.33
C SER A 22 0.01 -9.12 21.18
N ASP A 23 0.21 -10.41 21.42
CA ASP A 23 1.49 -11.12 21.26
C ASP A 23 1.94 -11.24 19.79
N ARG A 24 0.99 -11.10 18.87
CA ARG A 24 1.21 -11.17 17.41
C ARG A 24 1.11 -9.82 16.73
N PHE A 25 0.83 -8.76 17.49
CA PHE A 25 0.59 -7.42 16.95
C PHE A 25 1.70 -6.45 17.40
N HIS A 26 2.46 -5.94 16.45
CA HIS A 26 3.55 -5.01 16.74
C HIS A 26 3.22 -3.61 16.23
N PHE A 27 3.16 -2.64 17.16
CA PHE A 27 2.96 -1.22 16.87
C PHE A 27 4.33 -0.54 16.81
N THR A 28 4.74 -0.09 15.62
CA THR A 28 6.08 0.48 15.42
C THR A 28 6.17 1.96 15.77
N GLY A 29 5.04 2.64 15.92
CA GLY A 29 5.00 4.10 15.89
C GLY A 29 5.29 4.65 14.49
N PHE A 30 5.66 5.93 14.42
CA PHE A 30 5.98 6.60 13.16
C PHE A 30 7.39 6.24 12.69
N LEU A 31 7.51 5.71 11.48
CA LEU A 31 8.77 5.33 10.85
C LEU A 31 9.19 6.35 9.78
N ARG A 32 10.50 6.49 9.55
CA ARG A 32 11.05 7.41 8.54
C ARG A 32 12.21 6.78 7.75
N GLY A 33 12.27 7.16 6.48
CA GLY A 33 13.41 6.84 5.62
C GLY A 33 13.77 5.34 5.64
N LYS A 34 15.00 5.02 6.05
CA LYS A 34 15.52 3.65 6.08
C LYS A 34 14.66 2.68 6.89
N GLN A 35 14.03 3.13 7.98
CA GLN A 35 13.17 2.28 8.82
C GLN A 35 11.94 1.79 8.06
N VAL A 36 11.32 2.64 7.23
CA VAL A 36 10.19 2.26 6.37
C VAL A 36 10.62 1.16 5.40
N TYR A 37 11.75 1.37 4.73
CA TYR A 37 12.30 0.42 3.78
C TYR A 37 12.62 -0.95 4.41
N GLU A 38 13.26 -0.95 5.59
CA GLU A 38 13.59 -2.17 6.31
C GLU A 38 12.34 -2.91 6.78
N MET A 39 11.33 -2.18 7.27
CA MET A 39 10.06 -2.77 7.66
C MET A 39 9.34 -3.40 6.48
N LEU A 40 9.26 -2.69 5.34
CA LEU A 40 8.63 -3.21 4.13
C LEU A 40 9.34 -4.48 3.66
N LYS A 41 10.67 -4.48 3.60
CA LYS A 41 11.45 -5.68 3.22
C LYS A 41 11.26 -6.89 4.14
N ALA A 42 10.91 -6.65 5.39
CA ALA A 42 10.62 -7.71 6.36
C ALA A 42 9.15 -8.16 6.33
N SER A 43 8.33 -7.61 5.42
CA SER A 43 6.90 -7.88 5.33
C SER A 43 6.60 -8.81 4.16
N ASP A 44 5.65 -9.71 4.33
CA ASP A 44 5.14 -10.59 3.28
C ASP A 44 4.02 -9.93 2.47
N VAL A 45 3.25 -9.07 3.11
CA VAL A 45 2.11 -8.34 2.50
C VAL A 45 2.03 -6.94 3.08
N TYR A 46 1.80 -5.95 2.24
CA TYR A 46 1.48 -4.59 2.63
C TYR A 46 -0.03 -4.34 2.50
N VAL A 47 -0.63 -3.69 3.50
CA VAL A 47 -2.07 -3.38 3.52
C VAL A 47 -2.30 -1.91 3.82
N MET A 48 -3.01 -1.21 2.94
CA MET A 48 -3.42 0.19 3.13
C MET A 48 -4.95 0.33 3.05
N PRO A 49 -5.65 0.20 4.20
CA PRO A 49 -7.12 0.25 4.25
C PRO A 49 -7.63 1.69 4.43
N SER A 50 -7.10 2.65 3.69
CA SER A 50 -7.44 4.06 3.85
C SER A 50 -8.86 4.36 3.41
N VAL A 51 -9.59 5.13 4.23
CA VAL A 51 -10.94 5.64 3.91
C VAL A 51 -10.85 6.68 2.80
N SER A 52 -9.82 7.52 2.85
CA SER A 52 -9.50 8.54 1.84
C SER A 52 -8.01 8.75 1.83
N GLU A 53 -7.40 8.60 0.68
CA GLU A 53 -5.97 8.80 0.47
C GLU A 53 -5.79 9.50 -0.88
N PRO A 54 -5.30 10.75 -0.92
CA PRO A 54 -5.18 11.50 -2.17
C PRO A 54 -4.37 10.81 -3.25
N PHE A 55 -3.30 10.12 -2.87
CA PHE A 55 -2.52 9.29 -3.78
C PHE A 55 -2.09 7.97 -3.13
N GLY A 56 -1.25 8.02 -2.08
CA GLY A 56 -0.70 6.84 -1.39
C GLY A 56 0.64 6.40 -1.99
N ILE A 57 1.75 6.97 -1.49
CA ILE A 57 3.11 6.61 -1.95
C ILE A 57 3.54 5.27 -1.36
N SER A 58 3.10 4.93 -0.17
CA SER A 58 3.56 3.75 0.57
C SER A 58 3.27 2.40 -0.13
N PRO A 59 2.16 2.19 -0.86
CA PRO A 59 2.02 0.99 -1.69
C PRO A 59 3.09 0.88 -2.78
N LEU A 60 3.47 2.01 -3.41
CA LEU A 60 4.53 2.01 -4.42
C LEU A 60 5.89 1.66 -3.80
N GLU A 61 6.18 2.17 -2.60
CA GLU A 61 7.39 1.82 -1.85
C GLU A 61 7.43 0.33 -1.49
N ALA A 62 6.27 -0.26 -1.12
CA ALA A 62 6.15 -1.69 -0.87
C ALA A 62 6.39 -2.52 -2.13
N MET A 63 5.74 -2.17 -3.22
CA MET A 63 5.91 -2.83 -4.52
C MET A 63 7.35 -2.73 -5.04
N GLN A 64 8.02 -1.59 -4.81
CA GLN A 64 9.40 -1.37 -5.22
C GLN A 64 10.40 -2.31 -4.53
N VAL A 65 10.08 -2.79 -3.35
CA VAL A 65 10.89 -3.79 -2.61
C VAL A 65 10.34 -5.22 -2.77
N GLY A 66 9.42 -5.42 -3.69
CA GLY A 66 8.87 -6.73 -4.02
C GLY A 66 7.85 -7.25 -3.01
N VAL A 67 7.11 -6.37 -2.34
CA VAL A 67 6.06 -6.73 -1.38
C VAL A 67 4.69 -6.56 -2.02
N PRO A 68 3.90 -7.65 -2.16
CA PRO A 68 2.53 -7.58 -2.65
C PRO A 68 1.67 -6.63 -1.82
N SER A 69 0.87 -5.82 -2.49
CA SER A 69 0.10 -4.77 -1.83
C SER A 69 -1.41 -4.97 -1.99
N ILE A 70 -2.13 -4.74 -0.88
CA ILE A 70 -3.58 -4.65 -0.82
C ILE A 70 -3.93 -3.21 -0.49
N ILE A 71 -4.75 -2.57 -1.31
CA ILE A 71 -5.11 -1.17 -1.14
C ILE A 71 -6.62 -0.98 -1.16
N SER A 72 -7.09 0.10 -0.53
CA SER A 72 -8.50 0.45 -0.68
C SER A 72 -8.76 1.04 -2.07
N LYS A 73 -9.93 0.73 -2.64
CA LYS A 73 -10.40 1.32 -3.89
C LYS A 73 -10.56 2.84 -3.82
N GLN A 74 -10.66 3.38 -2.60
CA GLN A 74 -10.84 4.81 -2.31
C GLN A 74 -9.51 5.59 -2.27
N SER A 75 -8.38 4.94 -2.50
CA SER A 75 -7.08 5.59 -2.59
C SER A 75 -6.76 6.02 -4.03
N GLY A 76 -6.13 7.19 -4.21
CA GLY A 76 -5.79 7.71 -5.54
C GLY A 76 -4.85 6.80 -6.33
N CYS A 77 -3.94 6.09 -5.68
CA CYS A 77 -3.09 5.11 -6.36
C CYS A 77 -3.88 3.91 -6.93
N ALA A 78 -5.11 3.66 -6.47
CA ALA A 78 -5.96 2.62 -7.04
C ALA A 78 -6.38 2.90 -8.49
N GLU A 79 -6.33 4.16 -8.93
CA GLU A 79 -6.62 4.53 -10.31
C GLU A 79 -5.52 4.10 -11.29
N ILE A 80 -4.29 4.04 -10.82
CA ILE A 80 -3.13 3.78 -11.68
C ILE A 80 -2.49 2.40 -11.49
N LEU A 81 -2.55 1.84 -10.27
CA LEU A 81 -1.96 0.53 -10.00
C LEU A 81 -2.88 -0.59 -10.46
N THR A 82 -2.33 -1.57 -11.16
CA THR A 82 -3.04 -2.74 -11.69
C THR A 82 -2.62 -4.04 -10.99
N ASN A 83 -1.36 -4.14 -10.58
CA ASN A 83 -0.80 -5.33 -9.94
C ASN A 83 -0.87 -5.25 -8.41
N VAL A 84 -2.05 -4.91 -7.91
CA VAL A 84 -2.41 -4.86 -6.48
C VAL A 84 -3.79 -5.46 -6.29
N ILE A 85 -4.08 -5.97 -5.10
CA ILE A 85 -5.46 -6.35 -4.77
C ILE A 85 -6.18 -5.12 -4.24
N LYS A 86 -7.37 -4.84 -4.78
CA LYS A 86 -8.19 -3.68 -4.42
C LYS A 86 -9.44 -4.14 -3.69
N THR A 87 -9.62 -3.70 -2.45
CA THR A 87 -10.81 -3.97 -1.64
C THR A 87 -11.50 -2.67 -1.26
N ASP A 88 -12.77 -2.71 -0.91
CA ASP A 88 -13.38 -1.58 -0.25
C ASP A 88 -12.87 -1.49 1.20
N TYR A 89 -12.61 -0.28 1.73
CA TYR A 89 -12.01 -0.11 3.06
C TYR A 89 -12.88 -0.68 4.19
N TRP A 90 -14.20 -0.79 3.97
CA TRP A 90 -15.16 -1.34 4.93
C TRP A 90 -15.34 -2.85 4.83
N ASP A 91 -14.86 -3.45 3.73
CA ASP A 91 -14.99 -4.90 3.49
C ASP A 91 -13.84 -5.65 4.15
N ILE A 92 -14.00 -5.88 5.45
CA ILE A 92 -12.98 -6.54 6.29
C ILE A 92 -12.76 -7.98 5.84
N ASP A 93 -13.81 -8.68 5.43
CA ASP A 93 -13.74 -10.07 5.02
C ASP A 93 -12.99 -10.21 3.70
N ALA A 94 -13.30 -9.40 2.69
CA ALA A 94 -12.55 -9.38 1.43
C ALA A 94 -11.07 -9.04 1.65
N MET A 95 -10.77 -8.14 2.58
CA MET A 95 -9.38 -7.78 2.92
C MET A 95 -8.65 -8.94 3.61
N ALA A 96 -9.32 -9.64 4.52
CA ALA A 96 -8.76 -10.82 5.19
C ALA A 96 -8.52 -11.95 4.19
N ASP A 97 -9.47 -12.21 3.29
CA ASP A 97 -9.34 -13.20 2.22
C ASP A 97 -8.20 -12.88 1.25
N ALA A 98 -8.00 -11.59 0.92
CA ALA A 98 -6.89 -11.14 0.10
C ALA A 98 -5.54 -11.39 0.79
N ILE A 99 -5.41 -11.07 2.07
CA ILE A 99 -4.20 -11.37 2.86
C ILE A 99 -3.94 -12.87 2.89
N TYR A 100 -4.98 -13.66 3.21
CA TYR A 100 -4.88 -15.12 3.25
C TYR A 100 -4.44 -15.69 1.91
N SER A 101 -5.02 -15.20 0.82
CA SER A 101 -4.72 -15.66 -0.54
C SER A 101 -3.26 -15.41 -0.92
N ILE A 102 -2.73 -14.22 -0.64
CA ILE A 102 -1.33 -13.89 -0.93
C ILE A 102 -0.37 -14.78 -0.14
N ILE A 103 -0.65 -15.01 1.15
CA ILE A 103 0.23 -15.81 2.02
C ILE A 103 0.16 -17.31 1.68
N THR A 104 -1.02 -17.79 1.29
CA THR A 104 -1.27 -19.23 1.10
C THR A 104 -0.92 -19.73 -0.29
N TYR A 105 -1.09 -18.89 -1.32
CA TYR A 105 -0.91 -19.29 -2.72
C TYR A 105 0.35 -18.69 -3.34
N PRO A 106 1.47 -19.46 -3.43
CA PRO A 106 2.74 -18.95 -3.95
C PRO A 106 2.66 -18.34 -5.37
N ALA A 107 1.73 -18.82 -6.20
CA ALA A 107 1.53 -18.29 -7.55
C ALA A 107 1.01 -16.85 -7.52
N ILE A 108 0.06 -16.54 -6.63
CA ILE A 108 -0.48 -15.19 -6.44
C ILE A 108 0.60 -14.28 -5.90
N TYR A 109 1.31 -14.71 -4.85
CA TYR A 109 2.42 -13.97 -4.27
C TYR A 109 3.47 -13.60 -5.32
N LYS A 110 3.94 -14.61 -6.08
CA LYS A 110 4.95 -14.44 -7.10
C LYS A 110 4.51 -13.45 -8.19
N GLN A 111 3.29 -13.62 -8.69
CA GLN A 111 2.74 -12.73 -9.73
C GLN A 111 2.67 -11.29 -9.25
N LEU A 112 2.07 -11.02 -8.10
CA LEU A 112 1.93 -9.67 -7.55
C LEU A 112 3.29 -9.04 -7.26
N ARG A 113 4.25 -9.81 -6.79
CA ARG A 113 5.61 -9.36 -6.55
C ARG A 113 6.31 -8.95 -7.84
N GLU A 114 6.39 -9.84 -8.82
CA GLU A 114 7.16 -9.63 -10.05
C GLU A 114 6.52 -8.56 -10.94
N GLU A 115 5.22 -8.63 -11.16
CA GLU A 115 4.51 -7.64 -11.98
C GLU A 115 4.36 -6.30 -11.26
N GLY A 116 4.15 -6.31 -9.93
CA GLY A 116 4.09 -5.10 -9.14
C GLY A 116 5.42 -4.33 -9.13
N GLU A 117 6.55 -5.02 -8.95
CA GLU A 117 7.87 -4.41 -9.02
C GLU A 117 8.15 -3.83 -10.42
N ARG A 118 7.74 -4.52 -11.48
CA ARG A 118 7.85 -4.03 -12.86
C ARG A 118 7.02 -2.78 -13.07
N GLU A 119 5.74 -2.81 -12.67
CA GLU A 119 4.81 -1.70 -12.82
C GLU A 119 5.31 -0.43 -12.13
N VAL A 120 5.75 -0.53 -10.86
CA VAL A 120 6.21 0.65 -10.12
C VAL A 120 7.49 1.24 -10.70
N ASN A 121 8.37 0.43 -11.29
CA ASN A 121 9.59 0.90 -11.94
C ASN A 121 9.32 1.70 -13.23
N GLU A 122 8.13 1.57 -13.81
CA GLU A 122 7.69 2.35 -14.97
C GLU A 122 7.04 3.68 -14.56
N ILE A 123 6.57 3.82 -13.33
CA ILE A 123 5.97 5.05 -12.78
C ILE A 123 7.08 6.04 -12.43
N LYS A 124 7.32 7.02 -13.31
CA LYS A 124 8.37 8.04 -13.13
C LYS A 124 7.79 9.44 -13.13
N TRP A 125 8.23 10.26 -12.20
CA TRP A 125 7.91 11.68 -12.14
C TRP A 125 8.13 12.42 -13.45
N LYS A 126 9.13 11.99 -14.24
CA LYS A 126 9.41 12.56 -15.56
C LYS A 126 8.19 12.51 -16.48
N TYR A 127 7.42 11.42 -16.46
CA TYR A 127 6.23 11.29 -17.32
C TYR A 127 5.08 12.18 -16.84
N ALA A 128 4.91 12.33 -15.53
CA ALA A 128 3.94 13.28 -14.98
C ALA A 128 4.33 14.73 -15.35
N GLY A 129 5.59 15.10 -15.19
CA GLY A 129 6.12 16.40 -15.60
C GLY A 129 5.93 16.68 -17.10
N GLN A 130 6.17 15.68 -17.97
CA GLN A 130 5.97 15.85 -19.41
C GLN A 130 4.49 16.10 -19.74
N LYS A 131 3.54 15.39 -19.14
CA LYS A 131 2.11 15.64 -19.34
C LYS A 131 1.71 17.06 -18.96
N VAL A 132 2.26 17.62 -17.90
CA VAL A 132 2.02 19.01 -17.49
C VAL A 132 2.57 19.98 -18.55
N ILE A 133 3.79 19.76 -19.04
CA ILE A 133 4.40 20.58 -20.09
C ILE A 133 3.55 20.54 -21.37
N ASP A 134 3.09 19.35 -21.77
CA ASP A 134 2.26 19.18 -22.97
C ASP A 134 0.93 19.94 -22.86
N ILE A 135 0.32 19.99 -21.67
CA ILE A 135 -0.88 20.79 -21.41
C ILE A 135 -0.57 22.28 -21.54
N TYR A 136 0.54 22.77 -20.96
CA TYR A 136 0.95 24.18 -21.13
C TYR A 136 1.13 24.56 -22.59
N HIS A 137 1.84 23.73 -23.36
CA HIS A 137 2.01 23.97 -24.80
C HIS A 137 0.67 24.03 -25.53
N LYS A 138 -0.25 23.12 -25.21
CA LYS A 138 -1.58 23.08 -25.82
C LYS A 138 -2.42 24.33 -25.51
N VAL A 139 -2.32 24.86 -24.30
CA VAL A 139 -3.06 26.06 -23.88
C VAL A 139 -2.46 27.34 -24.45
N MET A 140 -1.12 27.40 -24.57
CA MET A 140 -0.43 28.61 -25.07
C MET A 140 -0.48 28.76 -26.58
N HIS A 141 -0.83 27.71 -27.33
CA HIS A 141 -0.87 27.73 -28.81
C HIS A 141 -2.32 27.68 -29.37
N ASN A 142 -3.33 27.77 -28.50
CA ASN A 142 -4.73 28.07 -28.83
C ASN A 142 -5.07 29.52 -28.52
#